data_bcd5f167c424067138bff0225c246f26
#
_entry.id   bcd5f167c424067138bff0225c246f26
#
_cell.length_a   1.000
_cell.length_b   1.000
_cell.length_c   1.000
_cell.angle_alpha   90.00
_cell.angle_beta   90.00
_cell.angle_gamma   90.00
#
_symmetry.space_group_name_H-M   'P 1'
#
loop_
_entity.id
_entity.type
_entity.pdbx_description
1 polymer ?
#
loop_
_entity_poly.entity_id
_entity_poly.type
_entity_poly.pdbx_seq_one_letter_code
_entity_poly.pdbx_strand_id
1 'polypeptide(L)'
;HRCGTELSDAQIESLLYSSEGWFSAIYLNLRTLHERGELPSRSSDIYAMFSAAMIDPLPSKRREFLAVMGLADEFTVEMAEAVTGSKNTAAILQTLTEQNAFVKRLPDGVTFRFHHMMKDCAERTFHTMEPRRQAVYHNRYGEWYKTHGQYLHALKFYCLAKNYDAALRVIQRDAGILLTSLGAQQVLDFIAHCPVETLKEHPLSLLVLMRSMFNWRQIPKMLELKELLLAAITEHPDWPESERGDLLGECDLIMSFLMYNDISAMSRLHRSASAQMSRPAISIQKSGGWTFGSPSVLMMFYRAPGELQSELQEMDECMPHYYKITNGHGQGAEAIMRAEADFMRACFADAQIMLERAYAQIDGNGQENMALCCDFLAWRLSLCTSFTPRESFEQRREALLGLHSVTWLNILQSSCAYYYALLGLPEKIPAVFREHQLASIHFLAPGKPMMELIENQVYLAQGEYAKVIGHSEALLGMCEAMHYALVALHIRLQTAAAYEMLGKRETADELLISALA
;
A
#
# COMPACT_ATOMS: atom_id res chain seq x y z
N HIS A 1 -24.40 -35.98 -27.01
CA HIS A 1 -25.15 -37.07 -27.67
C HIS A 1 -24.28 -38.16 -28.32
N ARG A 2 -23.09 -37.88 -28.86
CA ARG A 2 -22.22 -38.93 -29.45
C ARG A 2 -21.38 -39.72 -28.44
N CYS A 3 -21.22 -39.23 -27.21
CA CYS A 3 -20.44 -39.92 -26.16
C CYS A 3 -21.31 -40.62 -25.11
N GLY A 4 -22.66 -40.59 -25.24
CA GLY A 4 -23.58 -41.38 -24.41
C GLY A 4 -23.66 -40.98 -22.93
N THR A 5 -23.09 -39.83 -22.53
CA THR A 5 -23.07 -39.36 -21.14
C THR A 5 -23.85 -38.06 -21.03
N GLU A 6 -24.84 -38.00 -20.13
CA GLU A 6 -25.51 -36.76 -19.76
C GLU A 6 -24.63 -35.98 -18.76
N LEU A 7 -24.40 -34.70 -19.06
CA LEU A 7 -23.62 -33.80 -18.25
C LEU A 7 -24.56 -32.94 -17.41
N SER A 8 -24.22 -32.70 -16.14
CA SER A 8 -24.86 -31.66 -15.35
C SER A 8 -24.42 -30.25 -15.82
N ASP A 9 -25.23 -29.24 -15.54
CA ASP A 9 -24.93 -27.85 -15.89
C ASP A 9 -23.56 -27.41 -15.37
N ALA A 10 -23.19 -27.77 -14.13
CA ALA A 10 -21.89 -27.49 -13.53
C ALA A 10 -20.75 -28.20 -14.29
N GLN A 11 -20.96 -29.41 -14.82
CA GLN A 11 -19.97 -30.11 -15.64
C GLN A 11 -19.83 -29.47 -17.02
N ILE A 12 -20.93 -28.95 -17.58
CA ILE A 12 -20.92 -28.21 -18.85
C ILE A 12 -20.15 -26.91 -18.69
N GLU A 13 -20.41 -26.14 -17.64
CA GLU A 13 -19.68 -24.90 -17.35
C GLU A 13 -18.19 -25.17 -17.13
N SER A 14 -17.83 -26.17 -16.34
CA SER A 14 -16.44 -26.56 -16.11
C SER A 14 -15.76 -27.02 -17.41
N LEU A 15 -16.46 -27.74 -18.25
CA LEU A 15 -15.96 -28.20 -19.56
C LEU A 15 -15.74 -27.02 -20.52
N LEU A 16 -16.71 -26.11 -20.62
CA LEU A 16 -16.61 -24.91 -21.44
C LEU A 16 -15.48 -23.98 -20.96
N TYR A 17 -15.39 -23.79 -19.66
CA TYR A 17 -14.33 -22.98 -19.04
C TYR A 17 -12.94 -23.58 -19.29
N SER A 18 -12.77 -24.88 -19.06
CA SER A 18 -11.47 -25.58 -19.23
C SER A 18 -11.04 -25.72 -20.68
N SER A 19 -11.99 -25.75 -21.63
CA SER A 19 -11.72 -25.92 -23.04
C SER A 19 -11.78 -24.64 -23.86
N GLU A 20 -12.32 -23.54 -23.30
CA GLU A 20 -12.62 -22.26 -24.00
C GLU A 20 -13.24 -22.47 -25.41
N GLY A 21 -14.06 -23.51 -25.54
CA GLY A 21 -14.69 -23.85 -26.80
C GLY A 21 -13.79 -24.60 -27.80
N TRP A 22 -12.60 -25.02 -27.41
CA TRP A 22 -11.74 -25.83 -28.26
C TRP A 22 -12.29 -27.24 -28.39
N PHE A 23 -12.76 -27.59 -29.59
CA PHE A 23 -13.47 -28.85 -29.86
C PHE A 23 -12.65 -30.09 -29.46
N SER A 24 -11.35 -30.12 -29.74
CA SER A 24 -10.51 -31.26 -29.39
C SER A 24 -10.33 -31.42 -27.88
N ALA A 25 -10.23 -30.32 -27.10
CA ALA A 25 -10.20 -30.38 -25.65
C ALA A 25 -11.55 -30.85 -25.09
N ILE A 26 -12.65 -30.36 -25.63
CA ILE A 26 -14.00 -30.83 -25.29
C ILE A 26 -14.12 -32.34 -25.55
N TYR A 27 -13.71 -32.79 -26.73
CA TYR A 27 -13.77 -34.21 -27.12
C TYR A 27 -12.91 -35.08 -26.17
N LEU A 28 -11.72 -34.66 -25.84
CA LEU A 28 -10.81 -35.37 -24.94
C LEU A 28 -11.32 -35.44 -23.51
N ASN A 29 -11.85 -34.35 -23.00
CA ASN A 29 -12.46 -34.29 -21.67
C ASN A 29 -13.69 -35.24 -21.60
N LEU A 30 -14.53 -35.23 -22.64
CA LEU A 30 -15.68 -36.13 -22.74
C LEU A 30 -15.27 -37.60 -22.86
N ARG A 31 -14.21 -37.89 -23.59
CA ARG A 31 -13.67 -39.26 -23.69
C ARG A 31 -13.13 -39.74 -22.35
N THR A 32 -12.39 -38.90 -21.64
CA THR A 32 -11.86 -39.21 -20.30
C THR A 32 -13.00 -39.41 -19.28
N LEU A 33 -14.05 -38.58 -19.34
CA LEU A 33 -15.26 -38.78 -18.55
C LEU A 33 -15.91 -40.12 -18.83
N HIS A 34 -15.99 -40.54 -20.11
CA HIS A 34 -16.55 -41.81 -20.50
C HIS A 34 -15.71 -43.01 -20.05
N GLU A 35 -14.38 -42.89 -20.12
CA GLU A 35 -13.43 -43.96 -19.76
C GLU A 35 -13.20 -44.06 -18.23
N ARG A 36 -13.24 -42.97 -17.48
CA ARG A 36 -12.89 -42.91 -16.07
C ARG A 36 -14.01 -42.48 -15.12
N GLY A 37 -15.17 -42.05 -15.66
CA GLY A 37 -16.32 -41.63 -14.86
C GLY A 37 -16.24 -40.23 -14.26
N GLU A 38 -15.12 -39.54 -14.41
CA GLU A 38 -14.89 -38.19 -13.88
C GLU A 38 -14.31 -37.27 -14.94
N LEU A 39 -14.73 -35.99 -14.94
CA LEU A 39 -14.04 -34.95 -15.72
C LEU A 39 -12.65 -34.75 -15.13
N PRO A 40 -11.62 -34.69 -15.98
CA PRO A 40 -10.28 -34.46 -15.49
C PRO A 40 -10.23 -33.10 -14.74
N SER A 41 -9.92 -33.12 -13.46
CA SER A 41 -9.61 -31.93 -12.68
C SER A 41 -8.28 -31.37 -13.20
N ARG A 42 -8.28 -30.27 -14.01
CA ARG A 42 -7.08 -29.62 -14.60
C ARG A 42 -6.01 -30.65 -14.96
N SER A 43 -6.27 -31.53 -15.92
CA SER A 43 -5.49 -32.74 -16.03
C SER A 43 -4.14 -32.49 -16.70
N SER A 44 -3.08 -32.94 -16.07
CA SER A 44 -1.76 -33.14 -16.66
C SER A 44 -1.84 -33.81 -18.03
N ASP A 45 -2.83 -34.65 -18.26
CA ASP A 45 -3.04 -35.42 -19.48
C ASP A 45 -3.44 -34.56 -20.70
N ILE A 46 -4.27 -33.52 -20.51
CA ILE A 46 -4.67 -32.62 -21.62
C ILE A 46 -3.48 -31.76 -22.05
N TYR A 47 -2.75 -31.21 -21.09
CA TYR A 47 -1.56 -30.43 -21.39
C TYR A 47 -0.45 -31.26 -22.02
N ALA A 48 -0.26 -32.51 -21.58
CA ALA A 48 0.70 -33.43 -22.18
C ALA A 48 0.31 -33.77 -23.65
N MET A 49 -0.96 -34.02 -23.89
CA MET A 49 -1.46 -34.26 -25.24
C MET A 49 -1.36 -33.03 -26.14
N PHE A 50 -1.71 -31.86 -25.63
CA PHE A 50 -1.57 -30.59 -26.35
C PHE A 50 -0.10 -30.31 -26.67
N SER A 51 0.79 -30.49 -25.73
CA SER A 51 2.22 -30.33 -25.93
C SER A 51 2.76 -31.28 -26.98
N ALA A 52 2.41 -32.56 -26.88
CA ALA A 52 2.81 -33.59 -27.87
C ALA A 52 2.27 -33.34 -29.28
N ALA A 53 1.10 -32.72 -29.39
CA ALA A 53 0.51 -32.42 -30.70
C ALA A 53 0.98 -31.09 -31.30
N MET A 54 1.19 -30.07 -30.48
CA MET A 54 1.36 -28.68 -30.92
C MET A 54 2.76 -28.12 -30.71
N ILE A 55 3.47 -28.54 -29.67
CA ILE A 55 4.76 -27.97 -29.28
C ILE A 55 5.92 -28.91 -29.63
N ASP A 56 5.82 -30.19 -29.25
CA ASP A 56 6.93 -31.14 -29.39
C ASP A 56 7.36 -31.40 -30.85
N PRO A 57 6.44 -31.39 -31.85
CA PRO A 57 6.82 -31.58 -33.26
C PRO A 57 7.56 -30.36 -33.85
N LEU A 58 7.53 -29.20 -33.16
CA LEU A 58 8.15 -27.99 -33.69
C LEU A 58 9.66 -28.06 -33.64
N PRO A 59 10.37 -27.43 -34.60
CA PRO A 59 11.81 -27.24 -34.52
C PRO A 59 12.21 -26.58 -33.21
N SER A 60 13.36 -26.94 -32.64
CA SER A 60 13.82 -26.48 -31.31
C SER A 60 13.77 -24.96 -31.15
N LYS A 61 14.14 -24.19 -32.17
CA LYS A 61 14.08 -22.72 -32.15
C LYS A 61 12.65 -22.17 -32.02
N ARG A 62 11.66 -22.80 -32.68
CA ARG A 62 10.26 -22.38 -32.56
C ARG A 62 9.67 -22.78 -31.21
N ARG A 63 10.02 -23.95 -30.72
CA ARG A 63 9.62 -24.44 -29.39
C ARG A 63 10.14 -23.52 -28.30
N GLU A 64 11.42 -23.13 -28.38
CA GLU A 64 12.03 -22.18 -27.48
C GLU A 64 11.36 -20.79 -27.56
N PHE A 65 11.07 -20.31 -28.77
CA PHE A 65 10.35 -19.06 -28.97
C PHE A 65 8.97 -19.08 -28.27
N LEU A 66 8.18 -20.15 -28.47
CA LEU A 66 6.89 -20.29 -27.80
C LEU A 66 7.05 -20.37 -26.29
N ALA A 67 7.99 -21.16 -25.80
CA ALA A 67 8.26 -21.30 -24.36
C ALA A 67 8.59 -19.95 -23.73
N VAL A 68 9.46 -19.17 -24.35
CA VAL A 68 9.85 -17.86 -23.86
C VAL A 68 8.69 -16.86 -23.91
N MET A 69 7.96 -16.79 -25.03
CA MET A 69 6.87 -15.82 -25.19
C MET A 69 5.60 -16.20 -24.39
N GLY A 70 5.49 -17.42 -23.90
CA GLY A 70 4.43 -17.85 -22.99
C GLY A 70 4.45 -17.14 -21.65
N LEU A 71 5.56 -16.55 -21.25
CA LEU A 71 5.67 -15.78 -20.00
C LEU A 71 4.95 -14.42 -20.06
N ALA A 72 4.63 -13.91 -21.25
CA ALA A 72 3.90 -12.66 -21.43
C ALA A 72 2.40 -12.93 -21.68
N ASP A 73 1.53 -12.09 -21.12
CA ASP A 73 0.10 -12.13 -21.42
C ASP A 73 -0.17 -11.63 -22.84
N GLU A 74 0.49 -10.54 -23.21
CA GLU A 74 0.45 -9.92 -24.51
C GLU A 74 1.84 -9.44 -24.90
N PHE A 75 2.16 -9.45 -26.19
CA PHE A 75 3.46 -9.01 -26.65
C PHE A 75 3.41 -8.49 -28.10
N THR A 76 4.34 -7.65 -28.45
CA THR A 76 4.58 -7.16 -29.80
C THR A 76 5.75 -7.90 -30.46
N VAL A 77 5.91 -7.71 -31.78
CA VAL A 77 7.10 -8.22 -32.50
C VAL A 77 8.38 -7.67 -31.89
N GLU A 78 8.40 -6.38 -31.55
CA GLU A 78 9.55 -5.70 -30.96
C GLU A 78 9.93 -6.31 -29.59
N MET A 79 8.94 -6.54 -28.71
CA MET A 79 9.17 -7.23 -27.43
C MET A 79 9.73 -8.63 -27.64
N ALA A 80 9.15 -9.38 -28.57
CA ALA A 80 9.57 -10.74 -28.83
C ALA A 80 11.00 -10.80 -29.42
N GLU A 81 11.40 -9.85 -30.27
CA GLU A 81 12.76 -9.70 -30.77
C GLU A 81 13.75 -9.35 -29.64
N ALA A 82 13.40 -8.40 -28.79
CA ALA A 82 14.24 -8.00 -27.67
C ALA A 82 14.46 -9.14 -26.67
N VAL A 83 13.37 -9.87 -26.31
CA VAL A 83 13.44 -10.95 -25.32
C VAL A 83 14.08 -12.20 -25.87
N THR A 84 13.69 -12.66 -27.08
CA THR A 84 14.24 -13.90 -27.66
C THR A 84 15.61 -13.70 -28.32
N GLY A 85 15.93 -12.48 -28.76
CA GLY A 85 17.10 -12.16 -29.56
C GLY A 85 16.99 -12.63 -31.03
N SER A 86 15.80 -13.02 -31.47
CA SER A 86 15.55 -13.54 -32.83
C SER A 86 15.12 -12.40 -33.76
N LYS A 87 15.83 -12.19 -34.85
CA LYS A 87 15.45 -11.23 -35.90
C LYS A 87 14.35 -11.76 -36.85
N ASN A 88 13.92 -13.00 -36.66
CA ASN A 88 12.95 -13.67 -37.54
C ASN A 88 11.55 -13.78 -36.90
N THR A 89 11.31 -13.00 -35.87
CA THR A 89 10.10 -13.06 -35.02
C THR A 89 8.83 -12.78 -35.80
N ALA A 90 8.82 -11.75 -36.65
CA ALA A 90 7.65 -11.41 -37.46
C ALA A 90 7.22 -12.58 -38.38
N ALA A 91 8.16 -13.27 -39.04
CA ALA A 91 7.87 -14.42 -39.88
C ALA A 91 7.38 -15.62 -39.06
N ILE A 92 7.91 -15.84 -37.86
CA ILE A 92 7.45 -16.90 -36.95
C ILE A 92 6.01 -16.63 -36.54
N LEU A 93 5.69 -15.42 -36.10
CA LEU A 93 4.35 -15.03 -35.67
C LEU A 93 3.34 -15.05 -36.79
N GLN A 94 3.72 -14.60 -38.00
CA GLN A 94 2.87 -14.70 -39.18
C GLN A 94 2.53 -16.16 -39.47
N THR A 95 3.52 -17.05 -39.51
CA THR A 95 3.30 -18.48 -39.73
C THR A 95 2.38 -19.10 -38.69
N LEU A 96 2.61 -18.78 -37.39
CA LEU A 96 1.78 -19.30 -36.30
C LEU A 96 0.34 -18.80 -36.37
N THR A 97 0.14 -17.55 -36.77
CA THR A 97 -1.20 -16.95 -36.93
C THR A 97 -1.95 -17.54 -38.12
N GLU A 98 -1.29 -17.71 -39.29
CA GLU A 98 -1.86 -18.30 -40.51
C GLU A 98 -2.24 -19.78 -40.32
N GLN A 99 -1.46 -20.50 -39.50
CA GLN A 99 -1.74 -21.90 -39.17
C GLN A 99 -2.80 -22.08 -38.07
N ASN A 100 -3.44 -20.99 -37.59
CA ASN A 100 -4.32 -21.00 -36.42
C ASN A 100 -3.70 -21.73 -35.21
N ALA A 101 -2.40 -21.53 -34.99
CA ALA A 101 -1.60 -22.22 -33.98
C ALA A 101 -1.79 -21.63 -32.59
N PHE A 102 -3.03 -21.31 -32.19
CA PHE A 102 -3.37 -20.79 -30.88
C PHE A 102 -2.68 -19.44 -30.53
N VAL A 103 -2.28 -18.69 -31.57
CA VAL A 103 -1.74 -17.32 -31.48
C VAL A 103 -2.72 -16.39 -32.18
N LYS A 104 -3.20 -15.39 -31.46
CA LYS A 104 -4.15 -14.38 -31.96
C LYS A 104 -3.44 -13.05 -32.11
N ARG A 105 -3.64 -12.38 -33.23
CA ARG A 105 -3.32 -10.96 -33.41
C ARG A 105 -4.52 -10.15 -32.91
N LEU A 106 -4.28 -9.17 -32.04
CA LEU A 106 -5.33 -8.34 -31.48
C LEU A 106 -5.82 -7.28 -32.48
N PRO A 107 -6.98 -6.62 -32.22
CA PRO A 107 -7.57 -5.64 -33.13
C PRO A 107 -6.68 -4.42 -33.42
N ASP A 108 -5.72 -4.09 -32.55
CA ASP A 108 -4.72 -3.03 -32.75
C ASP A 108 -3.74 -3.33 -33.90
N GLY A 109 -3.72 -4.59 -34.37
CA GLY A 109 -2.90 -5.04 -35.48
C GLY A 109 -1.41 -5.19 -35.20
N VAL A 110 -0.94 -4.97 -33.94
CA VAL A 110 0.48 -5.05 -33.56
C VAL A 110 0.73 -5.97 -32.39
N THR A 111 -0.28 -6.21 -31.56
CA THR A 111 -0.18 -7.03 -30.35
C THR A 111 -0.64 -8.46 -30.63
N PHE A 112 0.07 -9.42 -30.04
CA PHE A 112 -0.22 -10.84 -30.08
C PHE A 112 -0.53 -11.35 -28.69
N ARG A 113 -1.43 -12.37 -28.64
CA ARG A 113 -1.77 -13.08 -27.42
C ARG A 113 -1.84 -14.57 -27.71
N PHE A 114 -1.29 -15.37 -26.80
CA PHE A 114 -1.49 -16.82 -26.86
C PHE A 114 -2.87 -17.20 -26.30
N HIS A 115 -3.49 -18.20 -26.88
CA HIS A 115 -4.59 -18.91 -26.23
C HIS A 115 -4.09 -19.50 -24.90
N HIS A 116 -4.94 -19.51 -23.87
CA HIS A 116 -4.50 -19.91 -22.52
C HIS A 116 -3.83 -21.31 -22.51
N MET A 117 -4.37 -22.30 -23.23
CA MET A 117 -3.77 -23.63 -23.35
C MET A 117 -2.34 -23.59 -23.93
N MET A 118 -2.12 -22.77 -24.95
CA MET A 118 -0.80 -22.58 -25.54
C MET A 118 0.14 -21.89 -24.54
N LYS A 119 -0.36 -20.88 -23.85
CA LYS A 119 0.40 -20.16 -22.82
C LYS A 119 0.84 -21.10 -21.71
N ASP A 120 -0.09 -21.87 -21.12
CA ASP A 120 0.21 -22.81 -20.03
C ASP A 120 1.22 -23.89 -20.46
N CYS A 121 1.08 -24.44 -21.68
CA CYS A 121 2.05 -25.41 -22.20
C CYS A 121 3.41 -24.78 -22.49
N ALA A 122 3.43 -23.54 -22.99
CA ALA A 122 4.64 -22.77 -23.22
C ALA A 122 5.38 -22.46 -21.92
N GLU A 123 4.67 -22.01 -20.89
CA GLU A 123 5.24 -21.78 -19.56
C GLU A 123 5.81 -23.06 -18.95
N ARG A 124 5.11 -24.18 -19.03
CA ARG A 124 5.63 -25.49 -18.58
C ARG A 124 6.88 -25.88 -19.34
N THR A 125 6.89 -25.69 -20.67
CA THR A 125 8.08 -25.94 -21.48
C THR A 125 9.24 -25.05 -21.07
N PHE A 126 8.98 -23.76 -20.75
CA PHE A 126 9.99 -22.84 -20.25
C PHE A 126 10.60 -23.35 -18.93
N HIS A 127 9.77 -23.82 -18.00
CA HIS A 127 10.25 -24.34 -16.71
C HIS A 127 11.06 -25.64 -16.81
N THR A 128 11.01 -26.36 -17.95
CA THR A 128 11.90 -27.50 -18.20
C THR A 128 13.27 -27.11 -18.75
N MET A 129 13.46 -25.83 -19.11
CA MET A 129 14.74 -25.35 -19.61
C MET A 129 15.79 -25.28 -18.48
N GLU A 130 17.06 -25.33 -18.84
CA GLU A 130 18.14 -25.15 -17.89
C GLU A 130 18.00 -23.82 -17.12
N PRO A 131 18.16 -23.82 -15.78
CA PRO A 131 17.97 -22.61 -14.96
C PRO A 131 18.78 -21.40 -15.41
N ARG A 132 20.00 -21.61 -15.90
CA ARG A 132 20.83 -20.53 -16.47
C ARG A 132 20.20 -19.89 -17.70
N ARG A 133 19.56 -20.68 -18.56
CA ARG A 133 18.84 -20.16 -19.73
C ARG A 133 17.58 -19.41 -19.34
N GLN A 134 16.82 -19.95 -18.38
CA GLN A 134 15.65 -19.24 -17.83
C GLN A 134 16.07 -17.85 -17.28
N ALA A 135 17.16 -17.78 -16.52
CA ALA A 135 17.67 -16.52 -15.97
C ALA A 135 18.03 -15.49 -17.06
N VAL A 136 18.61 -15.94 -18.19
CA VAL A 136 18.89 -15.05 -19.34
C VAL A 136 17.61 -14.43 -19.88
N TYR A 137 16.56 -15.22 -20.08
CA TYR A 137 15.28 -14.71 -20.59
C TYR A 137 14.57 -13.83 -19.57
N HIS A 138 14.54 -14.21 -18.31
CA HIS A 138 14.01 -13.36 -17.25
C HIS A 138 14.73 -11.99 -17.20
N ASN A 139 16.05 -11.94 -17.33
CA ASN A 139 16.80 -10.68 -17.41
C ASN A 139 16.40 -9.84 -18.63
N ARG A 140 16.20 -10.45 -19.79
CA ARG A 140 15.77 -9.74 -21.00
C ARG A 140 14.36 -9.18 -20.86
N TYR A 141 13.45 -9.92 -20.23
CA TYR A 141 12.11 -9.42 -19.85
C TYR A 141 12.22 -8.24 -18.87
N GLY A 142 13.06 -8.37 -17.85
CA GLY A 142 13.31 -7.30 -16.89
C GLY A 142 13.82 -6.03 -17.57
N GLU A 143 14.77 -6.15 -18.48
CA GLU A 143 15.32 -5.02 -19.23
C GLU A 143 14.27 -4.40 -20.18
N TRP A 144 13.48 -5.23 -20.89
CA TRP A 144 12.38 -4.76 -21.72
C TRP A 144 11.39 -3.93 -20.93
N TYR A 145 10.86 -4.49 -19.84
CA TYR A 145 9.87 -3.79 -19.01
C TYR A 145 10.46 -2.52 -18.36
N LYS A 146 11.71 -2.55 -17.92
CA LYS A 146 12.40 -1.38 -17.37
C LYS A 146 12.50 -0.24 -18.40
N THR A 147 12.90 -0.54 -19.63
CA THR A 147 13.03 0.47 -20.70
C THR A 147 11.68 1.05 -21.13
N HIS A 148 10.59 0.30 -20.93
CA HIS A 148 9.22 0.75 -21.21
C HIS A 148 8.50 1.31 -19.98
N GLY A 149 9.20 1.60 -18.88
CA GLY A 149 8.63 2.22 -17.69
C GLY A 149 7.74 1.30 -16.83
N GLN A 150 7.66 0.01 -17.16
CA GLN A 150 6.86 -0.98 -16.43
C GLN A 150 7.67 -1.61 -15.28
N TYR A 151 8.04 -0.78 -14.32
CA TYR A 151 9.01 -1.14 -13.27
C TYR A 151 8.58 -2.30 -12.38
N LEU A 152 7.28 -2.49 -12.12
CA LEU A 152 6.79 -3.62 -11.33
C LEU A 152 7.05 -4.96 -12.04
N HIS A 153 6.79 -5.02 -13.35
CA HIS A 153 7.09 -6.21 -14.15
C HIS A 153 8.59 -6.43 -14.24
N ALA A 154 9.37 -5.36 -14.47
CA ALA A 154 10.82 -5.43 -14.47
C ALA A 154 11.37 -6.03 -13.18
N LEU A 155 10.91 -5.54 -12.02
CA LEU A 155 11.33 -6.02 -10.71
C LEU A 155 11.00 -7.51 -10.51
N LYS A 156 9.76 -7.94 -10.85
CA LYS A 156 9.36 -9.35 -10.78
C LYS A 156 10.29 -10.25 -11.59
N PHE A 157 10.59 -9.86 -12.83
CA PHE A 157 11.47 -10.66 -13.70
C PHE A 157 12.93 -10.66 -13.23
N TYR A 158 13.45 -9.55 -12.71
CA TYR A 158 14.81 -9.54 -12.12
C TYR A 158 14.88 -10.42 -10.85
N CYS A 159 13.85 -10.46 -10.04
CA CYS A 159 13.77 -11.38 -8.89
C CYS A 159 13.81 -12.85 -9.35
N LEU A 160 13.03 -13.21 -10.40
CA LEU A 160 13.05 -14.55 -10.99
C LEU A 160 14.42 -14.91 -11.59
N ALA A 161 15.12 -13.93 -12.16
CA ALA A 161 16.48 -14.09 -12.68
C ALA A 161 17.55 -14.17 -11.59
N LYS A 162 17.21 -13.85 -10.33
CA LYS A 162 18.16 -13.63 -9.23
C LYS A 162 19.18 -12.54 -9.55
N ASN A 163 18.80 -11.57 -10.39
CA ASN A 163 19.60 -10.41 -10.70
C ASN A 163 19.34 -9.31 -9.66
N TYR A 164 19.94 -9.47 -8.49
CA TYR A 164 19.72 -8.59 -7.35
C TYR A 164 20.18 -7.16 -7.62
N ASP A 165 21.31 -6.98 -8.34
CA ASP A 165 21.81 -5.66 -8.73
C ASP A 165 20.78 -4.87 -9.55
N ALA A 166 20.23 -5.47 -10.61
CA ALA A 166 19.22 -4.82 -11.44
C ALA A 166 17.90 -4.58 -10.69
N ALA A 167 17.51 -5.52 -9.81
CA ALA A 167 16.33 -5.38 -8.97
C ALA A 167 16.46 -4.20 -7.99
N LEU A 168 17.59 -4.08 -7.30
CA LEU A 168 17.89 -2.99 -6.37
C LEU A 168 17.89 -1.62 -7.08
N ARG A 169 18.48 -1.53 -8.28
CA ARG A 169 18.40 -0.30 -9.10
C ARG A 169 16.96 0.12 -9.46
N VAL A 170 16.04 -0.83 -9.55
CA VAL A 170 14.62 -0.52 -9.76
C VAL A 170 13.96 -0.09 -8.44
N ILE A 171 14.25 -0.76 -7.33
CA ILE A 171 13.68 -0.47 -6.00
C ILE A 171 13.91 0.98 -5.56
N GLN A 172 15.08 1.55 -5.82
CA GLN A 172 15.41 2.93 -5.38
C GLN A 172 14.63 4.04 -6.11
N ARG A 173 13.77 3.71 -7.10
CA ARG A 173 13.16 4.71 -7.98
C ARG A 173 11.89 5.38 -7.48
N ASP A 174 11.17 4.77 -6.54
CA ASP A 174 9.79 5.18 -6.27
C ASP A 174 9.36 5.19 -4.79
N ALA A 175 10.28 5.33 -3.88
CA ALA A 175 9.99 5.40 -2.44
C ALA A 175 9.16 4.21 -1.89
N GLY A 176 9.24 3.04 -2.53
CA GLY A 176 8.64 1.78 -2.04
C GLY A 176 7.24 1.45 -2.54
N ILE A 177 6.67 2.18 -3.51
CA ILE A 177 5.38 1.81 -4.12
C ILE A 177 5.47 0.42 -4.76
N LEU A 178 6.54 0.17 -5.53
CA LEU A 178 6.80 -1.12 -6.17
C LEU A 178 6.87 -2.25 -5.15
N LEU A 179 7.51 -2.01 -4.00
CA LEU A 179 7.62 -2.98 -2.92
C LEU A 179 6.26 -3.29 -2.30
N THR A 180 5.41 -2.28 -2.11
CA THR A 180 4.04 -2.46 -1.64
C THR A 180 3.23 -3.35 -2.59
N SER A 181 3.41 -3.17 -3.90
CA SER A 181 2.75 -3.98 -4.93
C SER A 181 3.25 -5.42 -5.00
N LEU A 182 4.51 -5.68 -4.61
CA LEU A 182 5.05 -7.04 -4.47
C LEU A 182 4.52 -7.75 -3.21
N GLY A 183 4.33 -6.98 -2.13
CA GLY A 183 3.95 -7.49 -0.83
C GLY A 183 5.12 -7.87 0.08
N ALA A 184 4.85 -7.77 1.39
CA ALA A 184 5.88 -7.91 2.42
C ALA A 184 6.66 -9.23 2.35
N GLN A 185 5.98 -10.36 2.16
CA GLN A 185 6.62 -11.68 2.16
C GLN A 185 7.62 -11.82 1.01
N GLN A 186 7.24 -11.42 -0.20
CA GLN A 186 8.15 -11.52 -1.35
C GLN A 186 9.39 -10.64 -1.18
N VAL A 187 9.23 -9.46 -0.56
CA VAL A 187 10.37 -8.57 -0.30
C VAL A 187 11.26 -9.11 0.82
N LEU A 188 10.70 -9.71 1.87
CA LEU A 188 11.50 -10.40 2.90
C LEU A 188 12.29 -11.56 2.32
N ASP A 189 11.67 -12.37 1.46
CA ASP A 189 12.34 -13.48 0.77
C ASP A 189 13.44 -12.95 -0.18
N PHE A 190 13.19 -11.84 -0.88
CA PHE A 190 14.20 -11.18 -1.70
C PHE A 190 15.40 -10.74 -0.88
N ILE A 191 15.19 -10.05 0.25
CA ILE A 191 16.28 -9.60 1.14
C ILE A 191 17.05 -10.80 1.70
N ALA A 192 16.37 -11.88 2.10
CA ALA A 192 16.99 -13.07 2.66
C ALA A 192 17.92 -13.81 1.67
N HIS A 193 17.62 -13.74 0.38
CA HIS A 193 18.40 -14.39 -0.66
C HIS A 193 19.41 -13.46 -1.35
N CYS A 194 19.28 -12.14 -1.18
CA CYS A 194 20.21 -11.18 -1.77
C CYS A 194 21.57 -11.24 -1.03
N PRO A 195 22.70 -11.35 -1.75
CA PRO A 195 24.00 -11.28 -1.12
C PRO A 195 24.21 -9.96 -0.38
N VAL A 196 24.77 -10.02 0.83
CA VAL A 196 25.00 -8.85 1.70
C VAL A 196 25.84 -7.79 0.99
N GLU A 197 26.88 -8.20 0.28
CA GLU A 197 27.75 -7.26 -0.46
C GLU A 197 26.97 -6.54 -1.56
N THR A 198 26.06 -7.23 -2.26
CA THR A 198 25.20 -6.58 -3.26
C THR A 198 24.25 -5.57 -2.60
N LEU A 199 23.72 -5.85 -1.40
CA LEU A 199 22.90 -4.88 -0.65
C LEU A 199 23.72 -3.63 -0.28
N LYS A 200 24.97 -3.78 0.17
CA LYS A 200 25.87 -2.67 0.53
C LYS A 200 26.23 -1.80 -0.68
N GLU A 201 26.33 -2.38 -1.87
CA GLU A 201 26.58 -1.64 -3.13
C GLU A 201 25.39 -0.75 -3.54
N HIS A 202 24.22 -0.91 -2.89
CA HIS A 202 22.99 -0.17 -3.21
C HIS A 202 22.41 0.57 -1.99
N PRO A 203 23.13 1.55 -1.41
CA PRO A 203 22.71 2.23 -0.18
C PRO A 203 21.36 2.95 -0.32
N LEU A 204 21.04 3.50 -1.49
CA LEU A 204 19.74 4.13 -1.74
C LEU A 204 18.59 3.11 -1.67
N SER A 205 18.81 1.90 -2.16
CA SER A 205 17.81 0.82 -2.05
C SER A 205 17.63 0.35 -0.62
N LEU A 206 18.71 0.35 0.20
CA LEU A 206 18.62 0.05 1.63
C LEU A 206 17.68 1.03 2.35
N LEU A 207 17.75 2.34 2.05
CA LEU A 207 16.84 3.34 2.61
C LEU A 207 15.37 3.05 2.26
N VAL A 208 15.08 2.73 1.00
CA VAL A 208 13.72 2.39 0.56
C VAL A 208 13.23 1.11 1.22
N LEU A 209 14.09 0.09 1.34
CA LEU A 209 13.78 -1.15 2.05
C LEU A 209 13.54 -0.91 3.54
N MET A 210 14.38 -0.12 4.22
CA MET A 210 14.18 0.26 5.63
C MET A 210 12.82 0.91 5.85
N ARG A 211 12.45 1.88 4.99
CA ARG A 211 11.15 2.56 5.08
C ARG A 211 9.99 1.60 4.87
N SER A 212 10.11 0.64 3.93
CA SER A 212 9.10 -0.39 3.70
C SER A 212 8.97 -1.35 4.88
N MET A 213 10.10 -1.75 5.50
CA MET A 213 10.08 -2.57 6.71
C MET A 213 9.36 -1.88 7.87
N PHE A 214 9.55 -0.57 8.05
CA PHE A 214 8.77 0.21 9.02
C PHE A 214 7.26 0.10 8.73
N ASN A 215 6.83 0.33 7.50
CA ASN A 215 5.42 0.27 7.11
C ASN A 215 4.79 -1.11 7.39
N TRP A 216 5.56 -2.18 7.25
CA TRP A 216 5.13 -3.56 7.52
C TRP A 216 5.40 -4.05 8.94
N ARG A 217 5.81 -3.15 9.86
CA ARG A 217 6.13 -3.48 11.26
C ARG A 217 7.24 -4.51 11.43
N GLN A 218 8.12 -4.62 10.43
CA GLN A 218 9.30 -5.49 10.45
C GLN A 218 10.50 -4.75 11.05
N ILE A 219 10.33 -4.21 12.28
CA ILE A 219 11.34 -3.35 12.94
C ILE A 219 12.69 -4.05 13.11
N PRO A 220 12.79 -5.33 13.52
CA PRO A 220 14.09 -6.00 13.58
C PRO A 220 14.82 -6.00 12.24
N LYS A 221 14.09 -6.28 11.13
CA LYS A 221 14.66 -6.27 9.78
C LYS A 221 15.07 -4.85 9.33
N MET A 222 14.28 -3.85 9.69
CA MET A 222 14.65 -2.44 9.45
C MET A 222 15.99 -2.09 10.12
N LEU A 223 16.19 -2.52 11.37
CA LEU A 223 17.43 -2.26 12.11
C LEU A 223 18.63 -3.03 11.52
N GLU A 224 18.44 -4.27 11.08
CA GLU A 224 19.48 -5.03 10.34
C GLU A 224 19.91 -4.27 9.07
N LEU A 225 18.96 -3.78 8.28
CA LEU A 225 19.25 -3.01 7.06
C LEU A 225 19.94 -1.68 7.38
N LYS A 226 19.60 -1.03 8.50
CA LYS A 226 20.32 0.15 8.99
C LYS A 226 21.78 -0.15 9.26
N GLU A 227 22.09 -1.25 9.97
CA GLU A 227 23.48 -1.62 10.26
C GLU A 227 24.25 -1.91 8.95
N LEU A 228 23.61 -2.53 7.94
CA LEU A 228 24.22 -2.71 6.62
C LEU A 228 24.51 -1.38 5.92
N LEU A 229 23.59 -0.41 6.02
CA LEU A 229 23.80 0.94 5.47
C LEU A 229 24.98 1.64 6.14
N LEU A 230 25.06 1.61 7.47
CA LEU A 230 26.17 2.23 8.22
C LEU A 230 27.51 1.54 7.91
N ALA A 231 27.52 0.22 7.77
CA ALA A 231 28.69 -0.54 7.35
C ALA A 231 29.15 -0.11 5.95
N ALA A 232 28.23 -0.03 4.97
CA ALA A 232 28.53 0.41 3.62
C ALA A 232 29.16 1.82 3.59
N ILE A 233 28.60 2.76 4.36
CA ILE A 233 29.14 4.14 4.46
C ILE A 233 30.57 4.12 5.06
N THR A 234 30.82 3.24 6.03
CA THR A 234 32.13 3.13 6.69
C THR A 234 33.17 2.47 5.79
N GLU A 235 32.77 1.47 5.01
CA GLU A 235 33.62 0.74 4.06
C GLU A 235 33.99 1.59 2.83
N HIS A 236 33.22 2.66 2.54
CA HIS A 236 33.44 3.55 1.40
C HIS A 236 33.75 5.01 1.85
N PRO A 237 34.90 5.26 2.49
CA PRO A 237 35.29 6.60 2.89
C PRO A 237 35.57 7.53 1.70
N ASP A 238 35.73 6.96 0.51
CA ASP A 238 35.95 7.64 -0.76
C ASP A 238 34.68 8.26 -1.35
N TRP A 239 33.50 7.90 -0.85
CA TRP A 239 32.26 8.55 -1.29
C TRP A 239 32.29 10.05 -0.92
N PRO A 240 31.73 10.92 -1.78
CA PRO A 240 31.62 12.34 -1.49
C PRO A 240 30.99 12.61 -0.13
N GLU A 241 31.48 13.62 0.60
CA GLU A 241 30.94 13.98 1.91
C GLU A 241 29.42 14.29 1.85
N SER A 242 28.98 14.96 0.77
CA SER A 242 27.57 15.23 0.51
C SER A 242 26.74 13.96 0.36
N GLU A 243 27.26 12.93 -0.34
CA GLU A 243 26.56 11.66 -0.52
C GLU A 243 26.45 10.90 0.80
N ARG A 244 27.54 10.82 1.56
CA ARG A 244 27.52 10.22 2.91
C ARG A 244 26.58 10.97 3.86
N GLY A 245 26.56 12.31 3.80
CA GLY A 245 25.65 13.15 4.55
C GLY A 245 24.18 12.90 4.15
N ASP A 246 23.89 12.77 2.87
CA ASP A 246 22.55 12.44 2.37
C ASP A 246 22.07 11.07 2.88
N LEU A 247 22.93 10.06 2.87
CA LEU A 247 22.60 8.71 3.35
C LEU A 247 22.36 8.67 4.86
N LEU A 248 23.23 9.30 5.64
CA LEU A 248 23.11 9.38 7.09
C LEU A 248 21.88 10.21 7.51
N GLY A 249 21.67 11.36 6.88
CA GLY A 249 20.51 12.21 7.16
C GLY A 249 19.19 11.51 6.79
N GLU A 250 19.12 10.81 5.66
CA GLU A 250 17.92 10.07 5.30
C GLU A 250 17.70 8.84 6.21
N CYS A 251 18.77 8.23 6.71
CA CYS A 251 18.68 7.21 7.76
C CYS A 251 18.08 7.80 9.05
N ASP A 252 18.55 8.96 9.53
CA ASP A 252 17.99 9.66 10.68
C ASP A 252 16.50 9.98 10.48
N LEU A 253 16.13 10.44 9.29
CA LEU A 253 14.75 10.70 8.92
C LEU A 253 13.87 9.43 9.02
N ILE A 254 14.34 8.29 8.50
CA ILE A 254 13.60 7.03 8.60
C ILE A 254 13.51 6.56 10.05
N MET A 255 14.57 6.71 10.83
CA MET A 255 14.57 6.35 12.25
C MET A 255 13.63 7.23 13.07
N SER A 256 13.35 8.48 12.65
CA SER A 256 12.41 9.36 13.33
C SER A 256 10.98 8.79 13.37
N PHE A 257 10.59 7.96 12.40
CA PHE A 257 9.26 7.33 12.37
C PHE A 257 9.02 6.34 13.51
N LEU A 258 10.08 5.81 14.13
CA LEU A 258 9.95 4.98 15.34
C LEU A 258 9.49 5.79 16.56
N MET A 259 9.70 7.12 16.55
CA MET A 259 9.24 8.04 17.57
C MET A 259 7.78 8.49 17.36
N TYR A 260 7.19 8.14 16.26
CA TYR A 260 5.88 8.44 15.66
C TYR A 260 5.11 9.66 16.20
N ASN A 261 4.84 9.80 17.50
CA ASN A 261 4.12 10.93 18.08
C ASN A 261 4.96 11.74 19.08
N ASP A 262 6.25 11.47 19.22
CA ASP A 262 7.18 12.27 20.04
C ASP A 262 7.82 13.37 19.19
N ILE A 263 7.16 14.54 19.13
CA ILE A 263 7.61 15.67 18.33
C ILE A 263 9.04 16.07 18.68
N SER A 264 9.38 16.12 19.97
CA SER A 264 10.72 16.52 20.43
C SER A 264 11.80 15.52 20.03
N ALA A 265 11.51 14.22 20.10
CA ALA A 265 12.45 13.19 19.64
C ALA A 265 12.57 13.19 18.11
N MET A 266 11.45 13.32 17.39
CA MET A 266 11.44 13.45 15.93
C MET A 266 12.20 14.68 15.47
N SER A 267 12.00 15.83 16.12
CA SER A 267 12.64 17.11 15.78
C SER A 267 14.15 17.03 15.84
N ARG A 268 14.71 16.38 16.86
CA ARG A 268 16.18 16.19 16.95
C ARG A 268 16.72 15.47 15.69
N LEU A 269 16.04 14.41 15.26
CA LEU A 269 16.44 13.65 14.07
C LEU A 269 16.20 14.44 12.78
N HIS A 270 15.09 15.20 12.68
CA HIS A 270 14.80 16.03 11.51
C HIS A 270 15.80 17.18 11.37
N ARG A 271 16.22 17.82 12.48
CA ARG A 271 17.26 18.85 12.47
C ARG A 271 18.62 18.27 12.07
N SER A 272 18.99 17.09 12.62
CA SER A 272 20.19 16.36 12.23
C SER A 272 20.17 16.03 10.73
N ALA A 273 19.10 15.44 10.25
CA ALA A 273 18.91 15.12 8.83
C ALA A 273 18.98 16.38 7.94
N SER A 274 18.27 17.46 8.31
CA SER A 274 18.26 18.72 7.56
C SER A 274 19.62 19.41 7.48
N ALA A 275 20.49 19.21 8.48
CA ALA A 275 21.84 19.74 8.49
C ALA A 275 22.79 18.92 7.57
N GLN A 276 22.54 17.64 7.40
CA GLN A 276 23.40 16.72 6.64
C GLN A 276 22.98 16.59 5.17
N MET A 277 21.66 16.64 4.89
CA MET A 277 21.13 16.34 3.55
C MET A 277 21.24 17.54 2.61
N SER A 278 21.77 17.28 1.43
CA SER A 278 21.86 18.21 0.30
C SER A 278 20.69 18.05 -0.70
N ARG A 279 19.98 16.93 -0.66
CA ARG A 279 18.83 16.59 -1.49
C ARG A 279 17.63 16.15 -0.65
N PRO A 280 16.41 16.18 -1.19
CA PRO A 280 15.27 15.52 -0.56
C PRO A 280 15.45 14.00 -0.48
N ALA A 281 14.77 13.39 0.52
CA ALA A 281 14.73 11.95 0.71
C ALA A 281 14.10 11.22 -0.49
N ILE A 282 14.67 10.11 -0.88
CA ILE A 282 14.11 9.25 -1.94
C ILE A 282 13.11 8.23 -1.41
N SER A 283 13.18 7.92 -0.11
CA SER A 283 12.31 6.93 0.56
C SER A 283 10.95 7.50 0.97
N ILE A 284 10.71 8.80 0.78
CA ILE A 284 9.49 9.50 1.16
C ILE A 284 8.80 10.06 -0.08
N GLN A 285 7.52 9.73 -0.22
CA GLN A 285 6.67 10.33 -1.24
C GLN A 285 6.06 11.63 -0.72
N LYS A 286 6.18 12.73 -1.48
CA LYS A 286 5.58 14.02 -1.15
C LYS A 286 4.07 13.90 -0.87
N SER A 287 3.35 13.12 -1.66
CA SER A 287 1.90 12.90 -1.54
C SER A 287 1.53 11.72 -0.63
N GLY A 288 2.48 11.16 0.12
CA GLY A 288 2.26 10.04 1.02
C GLY A 288 1.43 10.40 2.25
N GLY A 289 1.07 9.38 3.04
CA GLY A 289 0.39 9.57 4.33
C GLY A 289 1.34 10.07 5.40
N TRP A 290 0.99 11.19 6.05
CA TRP A 290 1.78 11.79 7.11
C TRP A 290 1.28 11.41 8.51
N THR A 291 -0.06 11.33 8.71
CA THR A 291 -0.69 11.05 10.01
C THR A 291 -0.90 9.57 10.32
N PHE A 292 -0.26 8.67 9.60
CA PHE A 292 -0.44 7.21 9.73
C PHE A 292 -1.91 6.75 9.63
N GLY A 293 -2.75 7.51 8.94
CA GLY A 293 -4.17 7.24 8.75
C GLY A 293 -5.09 7.91 9.77
N SER A 294 -4.56 8.68 10.73
CA SER A 294 -5.38 9.53 11.60
C SER A 294 -5.95 10.71 10.82
N PRO A 295 -7.24 11.06 11.01
CA PRO A 295 -7.83 12.28 10.45
C PRO A 295 -7.50 13.54 11.27
N SER A 296 -6.77 13.43 12.37
CA SER A 296 -6.42 14.53 13.26
C SER A 296 -4.93 14.53 13.58
N VAL A 297 -4.29 15.69 13.45
CA VAL A 297 -2.90 15.90 13.80
C VAL A 297 -2.75 16.03 15.31
N LEU A 298 -3.60 16.82 15.96
CA LEU A 298 -3.54 17.05 17.40
C LEU A 298 -3.78 15.77 18.19
N MET A 299 -4.79 14.98 17.82
CA MET A 299 -5.08 13.70 18.48
C MET A 299 -3.91 12.73 18.42
N MET A 300 -3.10 12.82 17.37
CA MET A 300 -1.92 11.97 17.21
C MET A 300 -0.74 12.46 18.03
N PHE A 301 -0.50 13.77 18.10
CA PHE A 301 0.76 14.33 18.64
C PHE A 301 0.66 14.85 20.08
N TYR A 302 -0.53 15.04 20.65
CA TYR A 302 -0.65 15.45 22.05
C TYR A 302 -0.39 14.27 22.99
N ARG A 303 0.82 14.25 23.60
CA ARG A 303 1.33 13.10 24.36
C ARG A 303 1.05 13.16 25.86
N ALA A 304 1.10 14.33 26.44
CA ALA A 304 1.03 14.47 27.90
C ALA A 304 0.19 15.70 28.32
N PRO A 305 -0.62 15.58 29.39
CA PRO A 305 -1.33 16.72 29.96
C PRO A 305 -0.35 17.86 30.33
N GLY A 306 -0.72 19.11 30.01
CA GLY A 306 0.07 20.28 30.26
C GLY A 306 1.13 20.64 29.20
N GLU A 307 1.51 19.74 28.32
CA GLU A 307 2.58 19.94 27.34
C GLU A 307 2.12 20.56 26.01
N LEU A 308 0.83 20.87 25.85
CA LEU A 308 0.27 21.31 24.56
C LEU A 308 1.03 22.52 23.97
N GLN A 309 1.40 23.50 24.79
CA GLN A 309 2.06 24.71 24.28
C GLN A 309 3.49 24.42 23.80
N SER A 310 4.23 23.58 24.52
CA SER A 310 5.57 23.15 24.12
C SER A 310 5.55 22.29 22.88
N GLU A 311 4.56 21.39 22.75
CA GLU A 311 4.38 20.55 21.56
C GLU A 311 4.00 21.37 20.32
N LEU A 312 3.12 22.37 20.45
CA LEU A 312 2.78 23.29 19.35
C LEU A 312 3.99 24.11 18.91
N GLN A 313 4.78 24.62 19.86
CA GLN A 313 6.00 25.38 19.56
C GLN A 313 7.02 24.48 18.85
N GLU A 314 7.27 23.29 19.36
CA GLU A 314 8.22 22.35 18.75
C GLU A 314 7.77 21.90 17.34
N MET A 315 6.46 21.74 17.12
CA MET A 315 5.90 21.46 15.79
C MET A 315 6.21 22.60 14.82
N ASP A 316 5.94 23.85 15.20
CA ASP A 316 6.23 25.03 14.37
C ASP A 316 7.74 25.13 14.02
N GLU A 317 8.62 24.81 14.96
CA GLU A 317 10.06 24.87 14.77
C GLU A 317 10.63 23.68 13.99
N CYS A 318 10.04 22.50 14.12
CA CYS A 318 10.50 21.26 13.50
C CYS A 318 10.10 21.17 12.02
N MET A 319 8.85 21.53 11.68
CA MET A 319 8.29 21.24 10.35
C MET A 319 9.06 21.89 9.20
N PRO A 320 9.64 23.11 9.28
CA PRO A 320 10.49 23.65 8.23
C PRO A 320 11.70 22.76 7.88
N HIS A 321 12.32 22.13 8.88
CA HIS A 321 13.42 21.19 8.67
C HIS A 321 12.95 19.93 7.96
N TYR A 322 11.78 19.40 8.38
CA TYR A 322 11.16 18.24 7.78
C TYR A 322 10.76 18.50 6.31
N TYR A 323 10.10 19.62 6.03
CA TYR A 323 9.68 19.98 4.67
C TYR A 323 10.86 20.11 3.69
N LYS A 324 11.97 20.68 4.16
CA LYS A 324 13.19 20.80 3.36
C LYS A 324 13.68 19.43 2.87
N ILE A 325 13.73 18.45 3.76
CA ILE A 325 14.30 17.13 3.46
C ILE A 325 13.30 16.13 2.84
N THR A 326 11.99 16.46 2.82
CA THR A 326 10.94 15.59 2.29
C THR A 326 10.20 16.21 1.10
N ASN A 327 10.73 17.29 0.53
CA ASN A 327 10.09 18.02 -0.57
C ASN A 327 8.66 18.47 -0.24
N GLY A 328 8.40 18.85 1.03
CA GLY A 328 7.11 19.36 1.50
C GLY A 328 6.08 18.30 1.88
N HIS A 329 6.47 17.04 2.11
CA HIS A 329 5.56 16.01 2.65
C HIS A 329 4.96 16.46 3.98
N GLY A 330 3.63 16.35 4.13
CA GLY A 330 2.92 16.77 5.35
C GLY A 330 2.80 18.28 5.54
N GLN A 331 3.05 19.08 4.49
CA GLN A 331 2.96 20.54 4.56
C GLN A 331 1.60 21.00 5.08
N GLY A 332 1.60 21.93 6.05
CA GLY A 332 0.43 22.44 6.72
C GLY A 332 0.13 21.77 8.07
N ALA A 333 0.87 20.73 8.45
CA ALA A 333 0.61 19.98 9.68
C ALA A 333 0.67 20.88 10.95
N GLU A 334 1.62 21.82 11.03
CA GLU A 334 1.74 22.77 12.15
C GLU A 334 0.51 23.70 12.25
N ALA A 335 0.02 24.17 11.11
CA ALA A 335 -1.15 25.03 11.07
C ALA A 335 -2.43 24.26 11.44
N ILE A 336 -2.58 23.01 10.98
CA ILE A 336 -3.69 22.12 11.34
C ILE A 336 -3.67 21.83 12.84
N MET A 337 -2.52 21.44 13.39
CA MET A 337 -2.40 21.12 14.83
C MET A 337 -2.80 22.32 15.69
N ARG A 338 -2.38 23.52 15.32
CA ARG A 338 -2.75 24.76 16.01
C ARG A 338 -4.24 25.06 15.88
N ALA A 339 -4.82 24.91 14.68
CA ALA A 339 -6.24 25.09 14.45
C ALA A 339 -7.09 24.11 15.29
N GLU A 340 -6.66 22.84 15.40
CA GLU A 340 -7.32 21.85 16.25
C GLU A 340 -7.18 22.17 17.73
N ALA A 341 -6.04 22.70 18.19
CA ALA A 341 -5.84 23.12 19.56
C ALA A 341 -6.74 24.32 19.93
N ASP A 342 -6.89 25.30 19.03
CA ASP A 342 -7.78 26.44 19.23
C ASP A 342 -9.26 25.99 19.21
N PHE A 343 -9.61 25.04 18.36
CA PHE A 343 -10.95 24.41 18.37
C PHE A 343 -11.24 23.74 19.72
N MET A 344 -10.32 22.95 20.27
CA MET A 344 -10.48 22.28 21.56
C MET A 344 -10.60 23.26 22.74
N ARG A 345 -10.07 24.47 22.60
CA ARG A 345 -10.18 25.56 23.56
C ARG A 345 -11.43 26.42 23.37
N ALA A 346 -12.31 26.07 22.41
CA ALA A 346 -13.46 26.84 21.97
C ALA A 346 -13.10 28.24 21.40
N CYS A 347 -11.85 28.47 21.01
CA CYS A 347 -11.39 29.67 20.28
C CYS A 347 -11.70 29.52 18.78
N PHE A 348 -12.99 29.40 18.44
CA PHE A 348 -13.42 29.01 17.09
C PHE A 348 -12.99 29.99 15.99
N ALA A 349 -12.92 31.29 16.28
CA ALA A 349 -12.45 32.29 15.30
C ALA A 349 -10.96 32.07 14.95
N ASP A 350 -10.12 31.83 15.96
CA ASP A 350 -8.69 31.56 15.76
C ASP A 350 -8.51 30.21 15.04
N ALA A 351 -9.27 29.18 15.44
CA ALA A 351 -9.28 27.90 14.77
C ALA A 351 -9.61 28.02 13.27
N GLN A 352 -10.60 28.86 12.91
CA GLN A 352 -10.96 29.12 11.52
C GLN A 352 -9.83 29.81 10.75
N ILE A 353 -9.19 30.84 11.34
CA ILE A 353 -8.08 31.56 10.71
C ILE A 353 -6.91 30.59 10.44
N MET A 354 -6.55 29.76 11.41
CA MET A 354 -5.48 28.78 11.24
C MET A 354 -5.83 27.67 10.26
N LEU A 355 -7.10 27.25 10.20
CA LEU A 355 -7.58 26.28 9.21
C LEU A 355 -7.48 26.84 7.78
N GLU A 356 -7.87 28.09 7.55
CA GLU A 356 -7.72 28.75 6.23
C GLU A 356 -6.24 28.88 5.84
N ARG A 357 -5.36 29.17 6.80
CA ARG A 357 -3.91 29.17 6.57
C ARG A 357 -3.40 27.78 6.18
N ALA A 358 -3.88 26.72 6.83
CA ALA A 358 -3.52 25.35 6.49
C ALA A 358 -3.97 25.00 5.05
N TYR A 359 -5.21 25.30 4.68
CA TYR A 359 -5.70 25.10 3.31
C TYR A 359 -4.83 25.82 2.28
N ALA A 360 -4.45 27.09 2.54
CA ALA A 360 -3.61 27.84 1.63
C ALA A 360 -2.20 27.24 1.44
N GLN A 361 -1.69 26.54 2.44
CA GLN A 361 -0.39 25.84 2.34
C GLN A 361 -0.47 24.54 1.54
N ILE A 362 -1.61 23.85 1.55
CA ILE A 362 -1.78 22.54 0.92
C ILE A 362 -2.40 22.62 -0.48
N ASP A 363 -3.12 23.70 -0.80
CA ASP A 363 -3.80 23.86 -2.08
C ASP A 363 -2.83 23.73 -3.26
N GLY A 364 -3.13 22.81 -4.19
CA GLY A 364 -2.32 22.55 -5.37
C GLY A 364 -1.02 21.77 -5.14
N ASN A 365 -0.74 21.33 -3.89
CA ASN A 365 0.49 20.64 -3.51
C ASN A 365 0.39 19.10 -3.45
N GLY A 366 -0.78 18.52 -3.75
CA GLY A 366 -1.00 17.06 -3.70
C GLY A 366 -0.92 16.48 -2.28
N GLN A 367 -1.31 17.26 -1.27
CA GLN A 367 -1.28 16.89 0.16
C GLN A 367 -2.63 16.34 0.62
N GLU A 368 -3.12 15.26 -0.01
CA GLU A 368 -4.47 14.72 0.24
C GLU A 368 -4.69 14.32 1.71
N ASN A 369 -3.66 13.78 2.38
CA ASN A 369 -3.77 13.46 3.79
C ASN A 369 -4.02 14.71 4.66
N MET A 370 -3.28 15.79 4.39
CA MET A 370 -3.45 17.06 5.12
C MET A 370 -4.78 17.72 4.79
N ALA A 371 -5.22 17.65 3.53
CA ALA A 371 -6.55 18.13 3.12
C ALA A 371 -7.67 17.40 3.90
N LEU A 372 -7.58 16.09 4.06
CA LEU A 372 -8.53 15.30 4.86
C LEU A 372 -8.51 15.69 6.34
N CYS A 373 -7.36 16.03 6.91
CA CYS A 373 -7.27 16.55 8.28
C CYS A 373 -7.94 17.94 8.40
N CYS A 374 -7.72 18.83 7.42
CA CYS A 374 -8.41 20.11 7.37
C CYS A 374 -9.94 19.93 7.28
N ASP A 375 -10.41 19.06 6.40
CA ASP A 375 -11.83 18.78 6.22
C ASP A 375 -12.46 18.21 7.49
N PHE A 376 -11.76 17.30 8.17
CA PHE A 376 -12.24 16.75 9.46
C PHE A 376 -12.43 17.83 10.52
N LEU A 377 -11.53 18.81 10.59
CA LEU A 377 -11.70 19.95 11.46
C LEU A 377 -12.82 20.88 10.98
N ALA A 378 -12.90 21.16 9.67
CA ALA A 378 -13.94 21.99 9.08
C ALA A 378 -15.35 21.47 9.39
N TRP A 379 -15.57 20.16 9.24
CA TRP A 379 -16.85 19.53 9.58
C TRP A 379 -17.17 19.64 11.08
N ARG A 380 -16.19 19.46 11.96
CA ARG A 380 -16.38 19.65 13.42
C ARG A 380 -16.69 21.11 13.77
N LEU A 381 -16.01 22.09 13.15
CA LEU A 381 -16.31 23.50 13.31
C LEU A 381 -17.74 23.84 12.92
N SER A 382 -18.27 23.24 11.88
CA SER A 382 -19.65 23.45 11.42
C SER A 382 -20.70 22.97 12.42
N LEU A 383 -20.35 22.07 13.34
CA LEU A 383 -21.24 21.65 14.44
C LEU A 383 -21.38 22.72 15.54
N CYS A 384 -20.37 23.55 15.72
CA CYS A 384 -20.28 24.50 16.83
C CYS A 384 -20.49 25.96 16.38
N THR A 385 -20.44 26.24 15.09
CA THR A 385 -20.45 27.60 14.52
C THR A 385 -21.28 27.63 13.22
N SER A 386 -21.42 28.82 12.62
CA SER A 386 -21.97 28.99 11.27
C SER A 386 -20.96 28.74 10.16
N PHE A 387 -19.79 28.16 10.45
CA PHE A 387 -18.78 27.83 9.46
C PHE A 387 -19.31 26.84 8.41
N THR A 388 -19.02 27.10 7.16
CA THR A 388 -19.39 26.21 6.05
C THR A 388 -18.13 25.53 5.54
N PRO A 389 -18.04 24.20 5.62
CA PRO A 389 -16.91 23.45 5.05
C PRO A 389 -16.77 23.69 3.55
N ARG A 390 -15.55 23.72 3.03
CA ARG A 390 -15.27 23.94 1.60
C ARG A 390 -15.85 22.84 0.71
N GLU A 391 -15.85 21.60 1.20
CA GLU A 391 -16.39 20.43 0.49
C GLU A 391 -17.28 19.59 1.39
N SER A 392 -18.31 18.99 0.80
CA SER A 392 -19.11 17.94 1.45
C SER A 392 -18.37 16.60 1.42
N PHE A 393 -18.84 15.62 2.21
CA PHE A 393 -18.31 14.25 2.18
C PHE A 393 -18.43 13.62 0.79
N GLU A 394 -19.52 13.87 0.08
CA GLU A 394 -19.78 13.33 -1.26
C GLU A 394 -18.82 13.93 -2.28
N GLN A 395 -18.61 15.24 -2.27
CA GLN A 395 -17.66 15.92 -3.16
C GLN A 395 -16.22 15.42 -2.93
N ARG A 396 -15.80 15.33 -1.66
CA ARG A 396 -14.48 14.79 -1.32
C ARG A 396 -14.34 13.33 -1.74
N ARG A 397 -15.37 12.52 -1.54
CA ARG A 397 -15.37 11.12 -1.96
C ARG A 397 -15.22 10.95 -3.46
N GLU A 398 -15.93 11.73 -4.26
CA GLU A 398 -15.82 11.70 -5.72
C GLU A 398 -14.40 12.07 -6.18
N ALA A 399 -13.80 13.11 -5.60
CA ALA A 399 -12.42 13.50 -5.88
C ALA A 399 -11.43 12.37 -5.56
N LEU A 400 -11.57 11.71 -4.40
CA LEU A 400 -10.68 10.62 -3.98
C LEU A 400 -10.85 9.33 -4.79
N LEU A 401 -12.04 9.04 -5.30
CA LEU A 401 -12.26 7.87 -6.17
C LEU A 401 -11.42 7.97 -7.44
N GLY A 402 -11.22 9.17 -7.98
CA GLY A 402 -10.34 9.42 -9.13
C GLY A 402 -8.86 9.11 -8.85
N LEU A 403 -8.44 9.13 -7.59
CA LEU A 403 -7.06 8.82 -7.19
C LEU A 403 -6.81 7.32 -6.93
N HIS A 404 -7.84 6.49 -6.95
CA HIS A 404 -7.77 5.04 -6.70
C HIS A 404 -7.04 4.66 -5.38
N SER A 405 -7.12 5.50 -4.36
CA SER A 405 -6.46 5.30 -3.07
C SER A 405 -7.43 4.82 -1.99
N VAL A 406 -7.31 3.56 -1.61
CA VAL A 406 -8.08 2.97 -0.50
C VAL A 406 -7.76 3.67 0.83
N THR A 407 -6.51 4.08 1.03
CA THR A 407 -6.08 4.75 2.28
C THR A 407 -6.82 6.06 2.51
N TRP A 408 -6.93 6.90 1.48
CA TRP A 408 -7.64 8.19 1.59
C TRP A 408 -9.14 7.99 1.81
N LEU A 409 -9.73 7.01 1.15
CA LEU A 409 -11.13 6.66 1.35
C LEU A 409 -11.39 6.16 2.79
N ASN A 410 -10.49 5.40 3.38
CA ASN A 410 -10.59 4.95 4.77
C ASN A 410 -10.54 6.13 5.75
N ILE A 411 -9.65 7.10 5.55
CA ILE A 411 -9.57 8.32 6.38
C ILE A 411 -10.85 9.15 6.24
N LEU A 412 -11.35 9.32 5.03
CA LEU A 412 -12.62 10.02 4.81
C LEU A 412 -13.79 9.32 5.51
N GLN A 413 -13.89 7.99 5.38
CA GLN A 413 -14.93 7.20 6.03
C GLN A 413 -14.86 7.30 7.55
N SER A 414 -13.67 7.31 8.15
CA SER A 414 -13.48 7.49 9.59
C SER A 414 -13.95 8.88 10.05
N SER A 415 -13.59 9.92 9.30
CA SER A 415 -14.05 11.29 9.56
C SER A 415 -15.57 11.42 9.47
N CYS A 416 -16.15 10.82 8.44
CA CYS A 416 -17.59 10.76 8.21
C CYS A 416 -18.31 10.02 9.35
N ALA A 417 -17.76 8.87 9.79
CA ALA A 417 -18.30 8.09 10.88
C ALA A 417 -18.34 8.89 12.19
N TYR A 418 -17.23 9.55 12.54
CA TYR A 418 -17.14 10.38 13.73
C TYR A 418 -18.15 11.54 13.69
N TYR A 419 -18.22 12.25 12.55
CA TYR A 419 -19.11 13.40 12.38
C TYR A 419 -20.60 13.02 12.55
N TYR A 420 -21.06 11.97 11.87
CA TYR A 420 -22.44 11.53 11.96
C TYR A 420 -22.77 10.86 13.31
N ALA A 421 -21.79 10.23 13.94
CA ALA A 421 -21.96 9.73 15.31
C ALA A 421 -22.15 10.86 16.32
N LEU A 422 -21.42 11.99 16.19
CA LEU A 422 -21.62 13.19 17.02
C LEU A 422 -23.01 13.82 16.82
N LEU A 423 -23.55 13.76 15.60
CA LEU A 423 -24.90 14.23 15.29
C LEU A 423 -26.01 13.27 15.73
N GLY A 424 -25.70 12.08 16.20
CA GLY A 424 -26.71 11.06 16.55
C GLY A 424 -27.47 10.54 15.32
N LEU A 425 -26.81 10.44 14.15
CA LEU A 425 -27.37 9.99 12.87
C LEU A 425 -26.74 8.65 12.43
N PRO A 426 -26.98 7.55 13.15
CA PRO A 426 -26.32 6.27 12.89
C PRO A 426 -26.59 5.72 11.49
N GLU A 427 -27.73 6.04 10.87
CA GLU A 427 -28.08 5.62 9.52
C GLU A 427 -27.19 6.23 8.43
N LYS A 428 -26.50 7.35 8.70
CA LYS A 428 -25.58 8.02 7.79
C LYS A 428 -24.13 7.58 7.97
N ILE A 429 -23.83 6.81 9.00
CA ILE A 429 -22.50 6.29 9.26
C ILE A 429 -22.13 5.29 8.17
N PRO A 430 -20.90 5.36 7.59
CA PRO A 430 -20.43 4.37 6.61
C PRO A 430 -20.56 2.94 7.12
N ALA A 431 -20.97 2.02 6.24
CA ALA A 431 -21.30 0.64 6.61
C ALA A 431 -20.19 -0.07 7.40
N VAL A 432 -18.94 0.14 7.02
CA VAL A 432 -17.78 -0.49 7.69
C VAL A 432 -17.68 -0.12 9.18
N PHE A 433 -18.05 1.10 9.57
CA PHE A 433 -18.10 1.52 10.97
C PHE A 433 -19.45 1.17 11.62
N ARG A 434 -20.55 1.35 10.89
CA ARG A 434 -21.88 1.03 11.39
C ARG A 434 -22.06 -0.46 11.74
N GLU A 435 -21.38 -1.34 10.98
CA GLU A 435 -21.42 -2.79 11.15
C GLU A 435 -20.20 -3.33 11.92
N HIS A 436 -19.39 -2.43 12.50
CA HIS A 436 -18.21 -2.78 13.33
C HIS A 436 -17.20 -3.68 12.64
N GLN A 437 -16.94 -3.42 11.36
CA GLN A 437 -15.99 -4.16 10.54
C GLN A 437 -14.61 -3.52 10.51
N LEU A 438 -14.19 -2.83 11.59
CA LEU A 438 -12.90 -2.12 11.66
C LEU A 438 -11.70 -3.04 11.37
N ALA A 439 -11.79 -4.31 11.74
CA ALA A 439 -10.76 -5.31 11.44
C ALA A 439 -10.54 -5.55 9.93
N SER A 440 -11.52 -5.20 9.09
CA SER A 440 -11.41 -5.30 7.63
C SER A 440 -10.62 -4.13 7.02
N ILE A 441 -10.37 -3.06 7.78
CA ILE A 441 -9.65 -1.89 7.33
C ILE A 441 -8.17 -2.00 7.76
N HIS A 442 -7.29 -1.79 6.80
CA HIS A 442 -5.86 -1.78 7.09
C HIS A 442 -5.41 -0.38 7.53
N PHE A 443 -5.03 -0.26 8.81
CA PHE A 443 -4.42 0.95 9.38
C PHE A 443 -2.99 0.70 9.82
N LEU A 444 -2.16 1.74 9.75
CA LEU A 444 -0.87 1.72 10.41
C LEU A 444 -1.04 1.79 11.94
N ALA A 445 -0.14 1.13 12.67
CA ALA A 445 -0.24 1.01 14.13
C ALA A 445 -0.45 2.34 14.87
N PRO A 446 0.27 3.44 14.50
CA PRO A 446 0.09 4.72 15.18
C PRO A 446 -1.31 5.34 14.99
N GLY A 447 -2.02 5.02 13.91
CA GLY A 447 -3.39 5.49 13.69
C GLY A 447 -4.47 4.73 14.48
N LYS A 448 -4.13 3.57 15.04
CA LYS A 448 -5.11 2.69 15.69
C LYS A 448 -5.87 3.35 16.85
N PRO A 449 -5.25 4.07 17.81
CA PRO A 449 -5.98 4.67 18.92
C PRO A 449 -7.10 5.63 18.47
N MET A 450 -6.85 6.39 17.40
CA MET A 450 -7.87 7.29 16.84
C MET A 450 -9.03 6.52 16.18
N MET A 451 -8.75 5.42 15.50
CA MET A 451 -9.80 4.58 14.88
C MET A 451 -10.70 3.94 15.93
N GLU A 452 -10.12 3.42 16.99
CA GLU A 452 -10.87 2.84 18.13
C GLU A 452 -11.73 3.89 18.84
N LEU A 453 -11.22 5.12 19.02
CA LEU A 453 -12.00 6.25 19.54
C LEU A 453 -13.20 6.56 18.64
N ILE A 454 -13.04 6.53 17.33
CA ILE A 454 -14.13 6.77 16.37
C ILE A 454 -15.15 5.64 16.45
N GLU A 455 -14.71 4.39 16.48
CA GLU A 455 -15.61 3.24 16.64
C GLU A 455 -16.40 3.31 17.95
N ASN A 456 -15.73 3.70 19.03
CA ASN A 456 -16.36 3.88 20.33
C ASN A 456 -17.43 4.99 20.29
N GLN A 457 -17.21 6.08 19.53
CA GLN A 457 -18.21 7.11 19.29
C GLN A 457 -19.42 6.57 18.49
N VAL A 458 -19.18 5.66 17.56
CA VAL A 458 -20.25 4.99 16.81
C VAL A 458 -21.10 4.11 17.73
N TYR A 459 -20.48 3.34 18.64
CA TYR A 459 -21.22 2.59 19.67
C TYR A 459 -22.12 3.49 20.53
N LEU A 460 -21.63 4.66 20.94
CA LEU A 460 -22.45 5.64 21.67
C LEU A 460 -23.67 6.08 20.86
N ALA A 461 -23.48 6.43 19.59
CA ALA A 461 -24.57 6.87 18.70
C ALA A 461 -25.62 5.77 18.45
N GLN A 462 -25.22 4.52 18.53
CA GLN A 462 -26.10 3.36 18.37
C GLN A 462 -26.76 2.90 19.68
N GLY A 463 -26.42 3.52 20.83
CA GLY A 463 -26.90 3.12 22.13
C GLY A 463 -26.27 1.87 22.73
N GLU A 464 -25.15 1.42 22.17
CA GLU A 464 -24.42 0.24 22.59
C GLU A 464 -23.49 0.54 23.79
N TYR A 465 -24.04 1.20 24.85
CA TYR A 465 -23.27 1.73 25.98
C TYR A 465 -22.46 0.69 26.73
N ALA A 466 -22.96 -0.55 26.83
CA ALA A 466 -22.25 -1.63 27.48
C ALA A 466 -20.94 -1.99 26.75
N LYS A 467 -20.90 -1.87 25.41
CA LYS A 467 -19.69 -2.12 24.62
C LYS A 467 -18.66 -1.01 24.86
N VAL A 468 -19.09 0.26 24.88
CA VAL A 468 -18.21 1.41 25.20
C VAL A 468 -17.50 1.18 26.53
N ILE A 469 -18.25 0.80 27.57
CA ILE A 469 -17.72 0.54 28.91
C ILE A 469 -16.79 -0.68 28.89
N GLY A 470 -17.21 -1.77 28.24
CA GLY A 470 -16.44 -3.02 28.20
C GLY A 470 -15.10 -2.90 27.49
N HIS A 471 -14.97 -1.98 26.52
CA HIS A 471 -13.71 -1.76 25.78
C HIS A 471 -12.83 -0.69 26.40
N SER A 472 -13.35 0.16 27.31
CA SER A 472 -12.66 1.37 27.79
C SER A 472 -11.30 1.09 28.42
N GLU A 473 -11.17 0.08 29.27
CA GLU A 473 -9.93 -0.27 29.96
C GLU A 473 -8.81 -0.66 28.96
N ALA A 474 -9.14 -1.51 27.98
CA ALA A 474 -8.18 -1.90 26.95
C ALA A 474 -7.75 -0.72 26.06
N LEU A 475 -8.70 0.18 25.72
CA LEU A 475 -8.41 1.37 24.93
C LEU A 475 -7.56 2.37 25.72
N LEU A 476 -7.85 2.59 26.98
CA LEU A 476 -7.03 3.46 27.86
C LEU A 476 -5.62 2.90 28.03
N GLY A 477 -5.47 1.59 28.27
CA GLY A 477 -4.17 0.94 28.33
C GLY A 477 -3.37 1.06 27.03
N MET A 478 -4.03 0.98 25.88
CA MET A 478 -3.40 1.23 24.58
C MET A 478 -2.93 2.69 24.47
N CYS A 479 -3.77 3.66 24.83
CA CYS A 479 -3.43 5.07 24.78
C CYS A 479 -2.27 5.42 25.72
N GLU A 480 -2.23 4.83 26.91
CA GLU A 480 -1.14 5.00 27.85
C GLU A 480 0.18 4.45 27.31
N ALA A 481 0.18 3.20 26.82
CA ALA A 481 1.35 2.55 26.23
C ALA A 481 1.90 3.28 25.00
N MET A 482 1.04 3.96 24.25
CA MET A 482 1.39 4.70 23.03
C MET A 482 1.50 6.21 23.25
N HIS A 483 1.25 6.72 24.45
CA HIS A 483 1.27 8.14 24.79
C HIS A 483 0.28 9.00 23.97
N TYR A 484 -0.99 8.62 23.93
CA TYR A 484 -2.07 9.36 23.26
C TYR A 484 -3.00 10.03 24.29
N ALA A 485 -2.51 11.10 24.96
CA ALA A 485 -3.21 11.72 26.08
C ALA A 485 -4.58 12.28 25.71
N LEU A 486 -4.70 12.97 24.55
CA LEU A 486 -5.97 13.55 24.12
C LEU A 486 -6.99 12.47 23.71
N VAL A 487 -6.54 11.39 23.06
CA VAL A 487 -7.41 10.25 22.75
C VAL A 487 -7.89 9.58 24.05
N ALA A 488 -7.01 9.38 25.03
CA ALA A 488 -7.38 8.84 26.34
C ALA A 488 -8.43 9.70 27.06
N LEU A 489 -8.27 11.04 27.00
CA LEU A 489 -9.26 11.97 27.52
C LEU A 489 -10.63 11.76 26.87
N HIS A 490 -10.69 11.71 25.54
CA HIS A 490 -11.94 11.48 24.82
C HIS A 490 -12.57 10.12 25.14
N ILE A 491 -11.79 9.06 25.30
CA ILE A 491 -12.30 7.74 25.71
C ILE A 491 -12.93 7.80 27.11
N ARG A 492 -12.29 8.52 28.08
CA ARG A 492 -12.89 8.73 29.42
C ARG A 492 -14.23 9.46 29.32
N LEU A 493 -14.32 10.53 28.50
CA LEU A 493 -15.55 11.27 28.28
C LEU A 493 -16.64 10.40 27.62
N GLN A 494 -16.30 9.59 26.63
CA GLN A 494 -17.22 8.64 26.01
C GLN A 494 -17.71 7.59 27.00
N THR A 495 -16.83 7.09 27.87
CA THR A 495 -17.17 6.11 28.91
C THR A 495 -18.08 6.73 29.98
N ALA A 496 -17.80 7.96 30.39
CA ALA A 496 -18.66 8.71 31.32
C ALA A 496 -20.07 8.92 30.72
N ALA A 497 -20.14 9.33 29.47
CA ALA A 497 -21.41 9.47 28.74
C ALA A 497 -22.20 8.15 28.70
N ALA A 498 -21.52 7.01 28.45
CA ALA A 498 -22.15 5.70 28.45
C ALA A 498 -22.73 5.32 29.84
N TYR A 499 -21.98 5.61 30.92
CA TYR A 499 -22.49 5.39 32.28
C TYR A 499 -23.68 6.29 32.61
N GLU A 500 -23.65 7.56 32.22
CA GLU A 500 -24.78 8.49 32.41
C GLU A 500 -26.04 7.96 31.69
N MET A 501 -25.90 7.50 30.44
CA MET A 501 -27.01 6.94 29.67
C MET A 501 -27.57 5.64 30.27
N LEU A 502 -26.79 4.91 31.06
CA LEU A 502 -27.23 3.75 31.83
C LEU A 502 -27.76 4.12 33.24
N GLY A 503 -27.84 5.40 33.58
CA GLY A 503 -28.32 5.90 34.88
C GLY A 503 -27.31 5.75 36.04
N LYS A 504 -26.04 5.46 35.76
CA LYS A 504 -24.94 5.27 36.72
C LYS A 504 -24.19 6.59 36.93
N ARG A 505 -24.84 7.62 37.43
CA ARG A 505 -24.32 9.00 37.52
C ARG A 505 -23.07 9.14 38.39
N GLU A 506 -23.04 8.48 39.56
CA GLU A 506 -21.89 8.56 40.46
C GLU A 506 -20.60 8.12 39.75
N THR A 507 -20.65 6.99 39.03
CA THR A 507 -19.50 6.50 38.25
C THR A 507 -19.14 7.44 37.09
N ALA A 508 -20.16 8.05 36.44
CA ALA A 508 -19.93 9.02 35.37
C ALA A 508 -19.19 10.27 35.92
N ASP A 509 -19.62 10.79 37.08
CA ASP A 509 -19.03 11.95 37.74
C ASP A 509 -17.57 11.66 38.18
N GLU A 510 -17.30 10.49 38.74
CA GLU A 510 -15.95 10.05 39.10
C GLU A 510 -15.00 10.06 37.87
N LEU A 511 -15.48 9.53 36.73
CA LEU A 511 -14.71 9.55 35.49
C LEU A 511 -14.48 10.96 34.93
N LEU A 512 -15.47 11.85 35.01
CA LEU A 512 -15.33 13.25 34.62
C LEU A 512 -14.32 13.99 35.51
N ILE A 513 -14.37 13.78 36.83
CA ILE A 513 -13.38 14.34 37.76
C ILE A 513 -11.96 13.85 37.43
N SER A 514 -11.83 12.53 37.19
CA SER A 514 -10.54 11.95 36.76
C SER A 514 -10.06 12.46 35.40
N ALA A 515 -10.96 12.86 34.51
CA ALA A 515 -10.61 13.43 33.22
C ALA A 515 -10.16 14.90 33.32
N LEU A 516 -10.56 15.62 34.36
CA LEU A 516 -10.18 17.01 34.64
C LEU A 516 -8.86 17.12 35.43
N ALA A 517 -8.46 16.08 36.13
CA ALA A 517 -7.22 15.99 36.87
C ALA A 517 -6.01 15.64 35.98
#